data_d478e25ad3ac235dcea1336351b16973
#
_entry.id   d478e25ad3ac235dcea1336351b16973
#
_cell.length_a   1.000
_cell.length_b   1.000
_cell.length_c   1.000
_cell.angle_alpha   90.00
_cell.angle_beta   90.00
_cell.angle_gamma   90.00
#
_symmetry.space_group_name_H-M   'P 1'
#
loop_
_entity.id
_entity.type
_entity.pdbx_description
1 polymer ?
#
loop_
_entity_poly.entity_id
_entity_poly.type
_entity_poly.pdbx_seq_one_letter_code
_entity_poly.pdbx_strand_id
1 'polypeptide(L)'
;SILTIEDSEDKILNKFKPSHQRAARKSKKLGVTTKLTNRVDEFFSMLKNNLKIRHGVNPTHSLKELKSLIKLFPDSINIYGAFYQGQMIAGVLNIMVKEGVALAFYISHKEDFQELRPLNLLFFDIFKWSLKNNIKVYDFGTFTDKGIANMGLGRFKESFGASGVFRDSFKILF
;
A
#
# COMPACT_ATOMS: atom_id res chain seq x y z
N SER A 1 9.17 -6.05 -4.86
CA SER A 1 8.78 -7.08 -3.86
C SER A 1 7.34 -7.49 -4.07
N ILE A 2 7.09 -8.76 -4.02
CA ILE A 2 5.74 -9.34 -4.21
C ILE A 2 5.33 -10.17 -3.01
N LEU A 3 4.01 -10.24 -2.78
CA LEU A 3 3.37 -11.15 -1.83
C LEU A 3 2.37 -12.01 -2.61
N THR A 4 2.45 -13.33 -2.48
CA THR A 4 1.39 -14.23 -2.91
C THR A 4 0.27 -14.23 -1.87
N ILE A 5 -0.95 -13.93 -2.30
CA ILE A 5 -2.13 -13.90 -1.42
C ILE A 5 -2.52 -15.33 -1.07
N GLU A 6 -2.69 -15.60 0.21
CA GLU A 6 -3.09 -16.90 0.74
C GLU A 6 -4.61 -17.12 0.62
N ASP A 7 -5.02 -18.35 0.78
CA ASP A 7 -6.41 -18.83 0.63
C ASP A 7 -7.31 -18.56 1.85
N SER A 8 -6.75 -18.07 2.96
CA SER A 8 -7.50 -17.74 4.16
C SER A 8 -6.91 -16.54 4.91
N GLU A 9 -7.78 -15.86 5.69
CA GLU A 9 -7.38 -14.69 6.49
C GLU A 9 -6.30 -15.03 7.52
N ASP A 10 -6.37 -16.22 8.13
CA ASP A 10 -5.37 -16.66 9.11
C ASP A 10 -4.00 -16.89 8.46
N LYS A 11 -3.97 -17.55 7.30
CA LYS A 11 -2.72 -17.74 6.55
C LYS A 11 -2.13 -16.40 6.09
N ILE A 12 -2.96 -15.46 5.64
CA ILE A 12 -2.54 -14.10 5.30
C ILE A 12 -1.88 -13.42 6.51
N LEU A 13 -2.54 -13.46 7.67
CA LEU A 13 -1.99 -12.83 8.88
C LEU A 13 -0.70 -13.52 9.35
N ASN A 14 -0.60 -14.83 9.18
CA ASN A 14 0.58 -15.62 9.57
C ASN A 14 1.82 -15.32 8.70
N LYS A 15 1.66 -14.74 7.51
CA LYS A 15 2.80 -14.22 6.73
C LYS A 15 3.43 -12.97 7.33
N PHE A 16 2.70 -12.20 8.11
CA PHE A 16 3.25 -11.02 8.78
C PHE A 16 4.24 -11.43 9.85
N LYS A 17 5.31 -10.66 10.03
CA LYS A 17 6.17 -10.82 11.21
C LYS A 17 5.33 -10.71 12.49
N PRO A 18 5.64 -11.45 13.57
CA PRO A 18 4.82 -11.48 14.80
C PRO A 18 4.52 -10.10 15.41
N SER A 19 5.47 -9.15 15.31
CA SER A 19 5.26 -7.77 15.74
C SER A 19 4.20 -7.05 14.91
N HIS A 20 4.13 -7.31 13.59
CA HIS A 20 3.16 -6.70 12.68
C HIS A 20 1.77 -7.34 12.83
N GLN A 21 1.68 -8.63 13.12
CA GLN A 21 0.42 -9.27 13.50
C GLN A 21 -0.19 -8.62 14.75
N ARG A 22 0.64 -8.46 15.82
CA ARG A 22 0.20 -7.79 17.05
C ARG A 22 -0.21 -6.34 16.79
N ALA A 23 0.55 -5.63 15.94
CA ALA A 23 0.26 -4.25 15.55
C ALA A 23 -1.08 -4.13 14.81
N ALA A 24 -1.40 -5.02 13.88
CA ALA A 24 -2.70 -5.03 13.19
C ALA A 24 -3.86 -5.23 14.17
N ARG A 25 -3.74 -6.21 15.09
CA ARG A 25 -4.74 -6.45 16.13
C ARG A 25 -4.88 -5.26 17.10
N LYS A 26 -3.75 -4.63 17.49
CA LYS A 26 -3.73 -3.43 18.33
C LYS A 26 -4.44 -2.27 17.64
N SER A 27 -4.13 -2.02 16.38
CA SER A 27 -4.74 -0.94 15.58
C SER A 27 -6.27 -1.05 15.58
N LYS A 28 -6.79 -2.26 15.31
CA LYS A 28 -8.24 -2.54 15.34
C LYS A 28 -8.84 -2.28 16.74
N LYS A 29 -8.17 -2.73 17.81
CA LYS A 29 -8.62 -2.50 19.20
C LYS A 29 -8.65 -1.04 19.58
N LEU A 30 -7.74 -0.22 19.03
CA LEU A 30 -7.67 1.23 19.24
C LEU A 30 -8.71 2.02 18.43
N GLY A 31 -9.60 1.35 17.69
CA GLY A 31 -10.69 1.98 16.95
C GLY A 31 -10.32 2.45 15.54
N VAL A 32 -9.18 2.01 14.99
CA VAL A 32 -8.89 2.24 13.58
C VAL A 32 -9.78 1.35 12.72
N THR A 33 -10.40 1.93 11.70
CA THR A 33 -11.22 1.24 10.71
C THR A 33 -10.61 1.39 9.33
N THR A 34 -10.89 0.45 8.44
CA THR A 34 -10.37 0.47 7.07
C THR A 34 -11.48 0.25 6.06
N LYS A 35 -11.38 0.90 4.90
CA LYS A 35 -12.35 0.72 3.81
C LYS A 35 -11.82 1.26 2.48
N LEU A 36 -12.43 0.81 1.38
CA LEU A 36 -12.36 1.48 0.10
C LEU A 36 -12.98 2.88 0.21
N THR A 37 -12.39 3.86 -0.47
CA THR A 37 -12.81 5.25 -0.34
C THR A 37 -12.55 6.04 -1.62
N ASN A 38 -13.36 7.07 -1.83
CA ASN A 38 -13.20 8.05 -2.90
C ASN A 38 -12.61 9.39 -2.40
N ARG A 39 -12.08 9.43 -1.19
CA ARG A 39 -11.47 10.64 -0.61
C ARG A 39 -10.09 10.93 -1.20
N VAL A 40 -10.03 11.15 -2.51
CA VAL A 40 -8.77 11.35 -3.27
C VAL A 40 -8.01 12.57 -2.78
N ASP A 41 -8.71 13.68 -2.50
CA ASP A 41 -8.09 14.92 -2.03
C ASP A 41 -7.40 14.75 -0.67
N GLU A 42 -8.04 14.08 0.25
CA GLU A 42 -7.49 13.81 1.59
C GLU A 42 -6.27 12.88 1.48
N PHE A 43 -6.37 11.84 0.69
CA PHE A 43 -5.25 10.93 0.42
C PHE A 43 -4.07 11.66 -0.22
N PHE A 44 -4.32 12.46 -1.25
CA PHE A 44 -3.28 13.20 -1.96
C PHE A 44 -2.58 14.23 -1.08
N SER A 45 -3.34 14.95 -0.25
CA SER A 45 -2.78 15.90 0.72
C SER A 45 -1.83 15.20 1.70
N MET A 46 -2.23 14.05 2.24
CA MET A 46 -1.39 13.23 3.11
C MET A 46 -0.14 12.73 2.39
N LEU A 47 -0.28 12.22 1.14
CA LEU A 47 0.83 11.74 0.32
C LEU A 47 1.85 12.86 0.04
N LYS A 48 1.37 14.02 -0.39
CA LYS A 48 2.22 15.18 -0.69
C LYS A 48 3.00 15.63 0.54
N ASN A 49 2.32 15.74 1.67
CA ASN A 49 2.96 16.14 2.93
C ASN A 49 4.03 15.13 3.37
N ASN A 50 3.73 13.84 3.31
CA ASN A 50 4.65 12.75 3.67
C ASN A 50 5.90 12.75 2.78
N LEU A 51 5.72 12.86 1.45
CA LEU A 51 6.85 12.90 0.51
C LEU A 51 7.72 14.14 0.70
N LYS A 52 7.11 15.30 0.98
CA LYS A 52 7.84 16.54 1.26
C LYS A 52 8.68 16.44 2.52
N ILE A 53 8.11 15.92 3.62
CA ILE A 53 8.80 15.80 4.90
C ILE A 53 9.94 14.76 4.81
N ARG A 54 9.69 13.59 4.20
CA ARG A 54 10.66 12.48 4.22
C ARG A 54 11.73 12.56 3.14
N HIS A 55 11.39 13.14 1.99
CA HIS A 55 12.25 13.08 0.80
C HIS A 55 12.46 14.44 0.12
N GLY A 56 11.78 15.50 0.56
CA GLY A 56 11.88 16.81 -0.07
C GLY A 56 11.28 16.87 -1.49
N VAL A 57 10.48 15.88 -1.90
CA VAL A 57 9.94 15.76 -3.25
C VAL A 57 8.41 15.86 -3.27
N ASN A 58 7.85 16.15 -4.44
CA ASN A 58 6.41 16.05 -4.69
C ASN A 58 6.04 14.68 -5.27
N PRO A 59 4.75 14.26 -5.18
CA PRO A 59 4.26 13.13 -5.94
C PRO A 59 4.53 13.29 -7.43
N THR A 60 4.81 12.20 -8.13
CA THR A 60 5.02 12.19 -9.59
C THR A 60 3.81 12.73 -10.36
N HIS A 61 2.60 12.45 -9.87
CA HIS A 61 1.34 12.93 -10.45
C HIS A 61 0.80 14.10 -9.62
N SER A 62 0.19 15.07 -10.31
CA SER A 62 -0.64 16.09 -9.67
C SER A 62 -1.98 15.50 -9.19
N LEU A 63 -2.67 16.20 -8.31
CA LEU A 63 -4.02 15.81 -7.88
C LEU A 63 -5.00 15.68 -9.06
N LYS A 64 -4.89 16.60 -10.05
CA LYS A 64 -5.75 16.60 -11.24
C LYS A 64 -5.52 15.34 -12.09
N GLU A 65 -4.26 14.98 -12.32
CA GLU A 65 -3.89 13.78 -13.06
C GLU A 65 -4.37 12.53 -12.33
N LEU A 66 -4.18 12.46 -11.00
CA LEU A 66 -4.62 11.32 -10.22
C LEU A 66 -6.14 11.13 -10.28
N LYS A 67 -6.92 12.23 -10.15
CA LYS A 67 -8.37 12.20 -10.32
C LYS A 67 -8.79 11.76 -11.72
N SER A 68 -8.07 12.23 -12.75
CA SER A 68 -8.34 11.82 -14.13
C SER A 68 -8.06 10.33 -14.34
N LEU A 69 -6.96 9.81 -13.82
CA LEU A 69 -6.64 8.38 -13.89
C LEU A 69 -7.70 7.52 -13.21
N ILE A 70 -8.11 7.88 -12.01
CA ILE A 70 -9.17 7.15 -11.28
C ILE A 70 -10.49 7.17 -12.06
N LYS A 71 -10.82 8.31 -12.69
CA LYS A 71 -12.04 8.43 -13.51
C LYS A 71 -11.98 7.60 -14.80
N LEU A 72 -10.80 7.52 -15.43
CA LEU A 72 -10.60 6.76 -16.67
C LEU A 72 -10.56 5.24 -16.41
N PHE A 73 -10.07 4.84 -15.24
CA PHE A 73 -9.88 3.42 -14.89
C PHE A 73 -10.54 3.10 -13.53
N PRO A 74 -11.87 3.27 -13.39
CA PRO A 74 -12.55 3.14 -12.10
C PRO A 74 -12.49 1.73 -11.50
N ASP A 75 -12.42 0.70 -12.35
CA ASP A 75 -12.34 -0.70 -11.92
C ASP A 75 -10.91 -1.15 -11.63
N SER A 76 -9.92 -0.39 -12.13
CA SER A 76 -8.51 -0.74 -12.01
C SER A 76 -7.76 0.06 -10.97
N ILE A 77 -8.27 1.22 -10.54
CA ILE A 77 -7.60 2.09 -9.57
C ILE A 77 -8.51 2.33 -8.38
N ASN A 78 -8.03 2.00 -7.20
CA ASN A 78 -8.77 2.25 -5.97
C ASN A 78 -7.87 2.76 -4.85
N ILE A 79 -8.50 3.43 -3.88
CA ILE A 79 -7.84 3.84 -2.64
C ILE A 79 -8.46 3.05 -1.49
N TYR A 80 -7.60 2.36 -0.73
CA TYR A 80 -7.95 1.78 0.55
C TYR A 80 -7.43 2.70 1.66
N GLY A 81 -8.32 3.19 2.52
CA GLY A 81 -7.99 4.12 3.61
C GLY A 81 -8.13 3.49 4.98
N ALA A 82 -7.25 3.88 5.91
CA ALA A 82 -7.42 3.65 7.33
C ALA A 82 -7.86 4.94 8.00
N PHE A 83 -8.88 4.85 8.85
CA PHE A 83 -9.57 5.98 9.48
C PHE A 83 -9.55 5.87 11.00
N TYR A 84 -9.38 6.99 11.65
CA TYR A 84 -9.55 7.16 13.09
C TYR A 84 -10.33 8.43 13.37
N GLN A 85 -11.40 8.35 14.16
CA GLN A 85 -12.30 9.46 14.44
C GLN A 85 -12.76 10.24 13.19
N GLY A 86 -13.09 9.49 12.11
CA GLY A 86 -13.56 10.05 10.83
C GLY A 86 -12.48 10.61 9.90
N GLN A 87 -11.24 10.77 10.37
CA GLN A 87 -10.10 11.26 9.61
C GLN A 87 -9.34 10.10 8.96
N MET A 88 -8.89 10.27 7.71
CA MET A 88 -7.96 9.34 7.08
C MET A 88 -6.56 9.53 7.67
N ILE A 89 -6.00 8.47 8.24
CA ILE A 89 -4.68 8.47 8.88
C ILE A 89 -3.63 7.65 8.14
N ALA A 90 -4.08 6.77 7.24
CA ALA A 90 -3.21 6.09 6.28
C ALA A 90 -4.01 5.73 5.02
N GLY A 91 -3.33 5.50 3.92
CA GLY A 91 -3.96 5.09 2.68
C GLY A 91 -2.98 4.42 1.73
N VAL A 92 -3.53 3.55 0.88
CA VAL A 92 -2.83 2.93 -0.23
C VAL A 92 -3.67 3.12 -1.49
N LEU A 93 -3.05 3.67 -2.51
CA LEU A 93 -3.60 3.66 -3.85
C LEU A 93 -3.11 2.40 -4.56
N ASN A 94 -4.05 1.55 -4.95
CA ASN A 94 -3.78 0.30 -5.65
C ASN A 94 -4.12 0.45 -7.13
N ILE A 95 -3.34 -0.19 -7.98
CA ILE A 95 -3.60 -0.33 -9.42
C ILE A 95 -3.69 -1.82 -9.75
N MET A 96 -4.78 -2.25 -10.36
CA MET A 96 -4.92 -3.58 -10.96
C MET A 96 -4.15 -3.58 -12.28
N VAL A 97 -2.90 -4.08 -12.28
CA VAL A 97 -2.00 -4.00 -13.44
C VAL A 97 -2.28 -5.08 -14.49
N LYS A 98 -2.86 -6.18 -14.05
CA LYS A 98 -3.39 -7.26 -14.86
C LYS A 98 -4.33 -8.13 -14.01
N GLU A 99 -5.03 -9.06 -14.64
CA GLU A 99 -5.86 -10.04 -13.93
C GLU A 99 -5.08 -10.74 -12.81
N GLY A 100 -5.64 -10.73 -11.62
CA GLY A 100 -5.07 -11.36 -10.44
C GLY A 100 -3.85 -10.65 -9.82
N VAL A 101 -3.45 -9.45 -10.30
CA VAL A 101 -2.28 -8.72 -9.79
C VAL A 101 -2.63 -7.28 -9.43
N ALA A 102 -2.46 -6.92 -8.17
CA ALA A 102 -2.57 -5.56 -7.67
C ALA A 102 -1.20 -4.98 -7.31
N LEU A 103 -0.97 -3.72 -7.67
CA LEU A 103 0.22 -2.95 -7.34
C LEU A 103 -0.11 -1.90 -6.28
N ALA A 104 0.63 -1.86 -5.17
CA ALA A 104 0.65 -0.71 -4.27
C ALA A 104 1.42 0.44 -4.92
N PHE A 105 0.69 1.33 -5.57
CA PHE A 105 1.30 2.42 -6.34
C PHE A 105 1.77 3.57 -5.46
N TYR A 106 0.92 4.01 -4.52
CA TYR A 106 1.27 4.97 -3.47
C TYR A 106 0.85 4.45 -2.10
N ILE A 107 1.74 4.56 -1.13
CA ILE A 107 1.51 4.23 0.27
C ILE A 107 1.82 5.48 1.10
N SER A 108 0.90 5.90 1.95
CA SER A 108 1.12 7.05 2.82
C SER A 108 0.42 6.91 4.16
N HIS A 109 0.92 7.60 5.18
CA HIS A 109 0.30 7.69 6.50
C HIS A 109 0.67 9.02 7.17
N LYS A 110 -0.11 9.43 8.15
CA LYS A 110 0.19 10.59 9.00
C LYS A 110 1.11 10.17 10.15
N GLU A 111 2.21 10.88 10.33
CA GLU A 111 3.20 10.59 11.39
C GLU A 111 2.57 10.69 12.79
N ASP A 112 1.71 11.69 13.02
CA ASP A 112 1.03 11.92 14.29
C ASP A 112 0.19 10.73 14.79
N PHE A 113 -0.16 9.81 13.89
CA PHE A 113 -0.95 8.62 14.18
C PHE A 113 -0.16 7.32 14.09
N GLN A 114 1.18 7.40 14.05
CA GLN A 114 2.04 6.22 13.91
C GLN A 114 1.85 5.21 15.04
N GLU A 115 1.57 5.67 16.26
CA GLU A 115 1.33 4.82 17.43
C GLU A 115 0.06 3.95 17.30
N LEU A 116 -0.91 4.35 16.48
CA LEU A 116 -2.08 3.56 16.15
C LEU A 116 -1.79 2.43 15.16
N ARG A 117 -0.58 2.38 14.58
CA ARG A 117 -0.15 1.35 13.63
C ARG A 117 -1.09 1.14 12.44
N PRO A 118 -1.60 2.22 11.80
CA PRO A 118 -2.68 2.12 10.81
C PRO A 118 -2.31 1.28 9.58
N LEU A 119 -1.06 1.35 9.10
CA LEU A 119 -0.60 0.57 7.95
C LEU A 119 -0.65 -0.94 8.19
N ASN A 120 -0.47 -1.40 9.44
CA ASN A 120 -0.52 -2.82 9.74
C ASN A 120 -1.93 -3.40 9.56
N LEU A 121 -2.95 -2.70 10.05
CA LEU A 121 -4.35 -3.08 9.84
C LEU A 121 -4.75 -2.89 8.37
N LEU A 122 -4.34 -1.78 7.78
CA LEU A 122 -4.66 -1.43 6.40
C LEU A 122 -4.20 -2.51 5.42
N PHE A 123 -2.94 -2.95 5.50
CA PHE A 123 -2.43 -4.02 4.63
C PHE A 123 -3.10 -5.36 4.89
N PHE A 124 -3.39 -5.69 6.15
CA PHE A 124 -4.14 -6.92 6.45
C PHE A 124 -5.51 -6.91 5.76
N ASP A 125 -6.25 -5.81 5.86
CA ASP A 125 -7.57 -5.71 5.25
C ASP A 125 -7.51 -5.58 3.70
N ILE A 126 -6.47 -4.94 3.14
CA ILE A 126 -6.21 -4.96 1.69
C ILE A 126 -5.99 -6.40 1.21
N PHE A 127 -5.22 -7.21 1.91
CA PHE A 127 -4.97 -8.60 1.49
C PHE A 127 -6.21 -9.49 1.63
N LYS A 128 -7.05 -9.26 2.64
CA LYS A 128 -8.38 -9.90 2.72
C LYS A 128 -9.29 -9.48 1.56
N TRP A 129 -9.28 -8.20 1.21
CA TRP A 129 -9.97 -7.70 0.04
C TRP A 129 -9.42 -8.34 -1.25
N SER A 130 -8.09 -8.46 -1.36
CA SER A 130 -7.43 -9.12 -2.49
C SER A 130 -7.88 -10.57 -2.62
N LEU A 131 -7.93 -11.34 -1.54
CA LEU A 131 -8.44 -12.71 -1.53
C LEU A 131 -9.88 -12.78 -2.06
N LYS A 132 -10.77 -11.90 -1.57
CA LYS A 132 -12.18 -11.86 -1.98
C LYS A 132 -12.40 -11.45 -3.44
N ASN A 133 -11.44 -10.74 -4.03
CA ASN A 133 -11.50 -10.25 -5.42
C ASN A 133 -10.58 -11.04 -6.37
N ASN A 134 -10.20 -12.27 -6.00
CA ASN A 134 -9.37 -13.15 -6.82
C ASN A 134 -7.99 -12.57 -7.19
N ILE A 135 -7.48 -11.59 -6.45
CA ILE A 135 -6.10 -11.12 -6.58
C ILE A 135 -5.18 -12.19 -6.00
N LYS A 136 -4.26 -12.68 -6.79
CA LYS A 136 -3.31 -13.74 -6.41
C LYS A 136 -1.97 -13.18 -5.96
N VAL A 137 -1.58 -12.04 -6.52
CA VAL A 137 -0.29 -11.40 -6.23
C VAL A 137 -0.50 -9.94 -5.88
N TYR A 138 0.08 -9.53 -4.76
CA TYR A 138 0.16 -8.14 -4.36
C TYR A 138 1.59 -7.65 -4.51
N ASP A 139 1.79 -6.70 -5.42
CA ASP A 139 3.09 -6.12 -5.72
C ASP A 139 3.32 -4.84 -4.92
N PHE A 140 4.31 -4.83 -4.07
CA PHE A 140 4.74 -3.65 -3.32
C PHE A 140 5.64 -2.68 -4.11
N GLY A 141 5.87 -2.96 -5.39
CA GLY A 141 6.82 -2.20 -6.21
C GLY A 141 8.29 -2.48 -5.86
N THR A 142 9.18 -1.64 -6.39
CA THR A 142 10.62 -1.75 -6.15
C THR A 142 11.00 -1.24 -4.76
N PHE A 143 12.14 -1.70 -4.26
CA PHE A 143 12.80 -1.12 -3.08
C PHE A 143 14.22 -0.64 -3.42
N THR A 144 14.49 -0.44 -4.71
CA THR A 144 15.74 0.11 -5.21
C THR A 144 15.50 1.51 -5.79
N ASP A 145 16.45 2.40 -5.62
CA ASP A 145 16.54 3.68 -6.31
C ASP A 145 17.86 3.74 -7.07
N LYS A 146 17.81 3.95 -8.39
CA LYS A 146 19.00 3.96 -9.28
C LYS A 146 19.93 2.75 -9.08
N GLY A 147 19.35 1.57 -8.87
CA GLY A 147 20.10 0.33 -8.64
C GLY A 147 20.60 0.13 -7.20
N ILE A 148 20.43 1.11 -6.32
CA ILE A 148 20.83 1.01 -4.91
C ILE A 148 19.65 0.54 -4.08
N ALA A 149 19.83 -0.52 -3.27
CA ALA A 149 18.78 -1.07 -2.44
C ALA A 149 18.49 -0.19 -1.22
N ASN A 150 17.22 0.21 -1.05
CA ASN A 150 16.73 0.79 0.21
C ASN A 150 16.32 -0.35 1.14
N MET A 151 17.25 -0.77 1.99
CA MET A 151 17.03 -1.90 2.90
C MET A 151 15.93 -1.64 3.94
N GLY A 152 15.68 -0.37 4.32
CA GLY A 152 14.58 0.01 5.20
C GLY A 152 13.23 -0.27 4.53
N LEU A 153 13.07 0.13 3.28
CA LEU A 153 11.88 -0.14 2.47
C LEU A 153 11.70 -1.63 2.19
N GLY A 154 12.80 -2.36 1.90
CA GLY A 154 12.78 -3.82 1.75
C GLY A 154 12.26 -4.51 3.01
N ARG A 155 12.82 -4.22 4.17
CA ARG A 155 12.39 -4.78 5.47
C ARG A 155 10.94 -4.44 5.81
N PHE A 156 10.48 -3.23 5.46
CA PHE A 156 9.07 -2.86 5.62
C PHE A 156 8.15 -3.82 4.82
N LYS A 157 8.44 -4.05 3.55
CA LYS A 157 7.66 -4.95 2.68
C LYS A 157 7.72 -6.40 3.16
N GLU A 158 8.90 -6.88 3.51
CA GLU A 158 9.10 -8.23 4.07
C GLU A 158 8.36 -8.44 5.39
N SER A 159 8.13 -7.37 6.17
CA SER A 159 7.40 -7.49 7.43
C SER A 159 5.93 -7.85 7.26
N PHE A 160 5.39 -7.69 6.07
CA PHE A 160 4.06 -8.13 5.63
C PHE A 160 4.08 -9.48 4.88
N GLY A 161 5.24 -10.13 4.82
CA GLY A 161 5.42 -11.43 4.16
C GLY A 161 5.76 -11.35 2.67
N ALA A 162 6.09 -10.17 2.16
CA ALA A 162 6.58 -10.03 0.79
C ALA A 162 8.01 -10.57 0.63
N SER A 163 8.34 -11.05 -0.56
CA SER A 163 9.67 -11.49 -0.95
C SER A 163 10.23 -10.62 -2.06
N GLY A 164 11.55 -10.42 -2.07
CA GLY A 164 12.26 -9.79 -3.17
C GLY A 164 12.20 -10.66 -4.43
N VAL A 165 12.02 -10.00 -5.57
CA VAL A 165 12.13 -10.64 -6.89
C VAL A 165 12.99 -9.78 -7.79
N PHE A 166 13.76 -10.40 -8.66
CA PHE A 166 14.48 -9.70 -9.71
C PHE A 166 13.53 -9.19 -10.78
N ARG A 167 13.86 -8.02 -11.33
CA ARG A 167 13.19 -7.44 -12.51
C ARG A 167 14.26 -7.00 -13.47
N ASP A 168 14.33 -7.69 -14.59
CA ASP A 168 15.28 -7.37 -15.65
C ASP A 168 14.72 -6.26 -16.55
N SER A 169 15.59 -5.35 -16.96
CA SER A 169 15.27 -4.34 -17.96
C SER A 169 16.10 -4.61 -19.21
N PHE A 170 15.42 -4.69 -20.34
CA PHE A 170 16.06 -4.90 -21.64
C PHE A 170 15.92 -3.63 -22.48
N LYS A 171 17.01 -3.22 -23.14
CA LYS A 171 17.01 -2.15 -24.13
C LYS A 171 17.35 -2.75 -25.50
N ILE A 172 16.43 -2.64 -26.44
CA ILE A 172 16.65 -3.02 -27.85
C ILE A 172 17.02 -1.72 -28.58
N LEU A 173 18.16 -1.73 -29.26
CA LEU A 173 18.60 -0.64 -30.13
C LEU A 173 18.30 -1.09 -31.58
N PHE A 174 17.51 -0.30 -32.29
CA PHE A 174 17.21 -0.49 -33.71
C PHE A 174 18.09 0.43 -34.56
#